data_be9cea0fc108b7905660f411dc41b04c
#
_entry.id   be9cea0fc108b7905660f411dc41b04c
#
_cell.length_a   1.000
_cell.length_b   1.000
_cell.length_c   1.000
_cell.angle_alpha   90.00
_cell.angle_beta   90.00
_cell.angle_gamma   90.00
#
_symmetry.space_group_name_H-M   'P 1'
#
loop_
_entity.id
_entity.type
_entity.pdbx_description
1 polymer ?
#
loop_
_entity_poly.entity_id
_entity_poly.type
_entity_poly.pdbx_seq_one_letter_code
_entity_poly.pdbx_strand_id
1 'polypeptide(L)' 'MKIIESTTVQDALKKSTEVISVFRKYGLDCPGCRGSGQDTIGIVAENNGIDVSAFLRELNACIKK' A
#
# COMPACT_ATOMS: atom_id res chain seq x y z
N MET A 1 13.97 -5.05 -3.08
CA MET A 1 13.15 -4.83 -1.89
C MET A 1 11.72 -5.22 -2.15
N LYS A 2 11.02 -5.58 -1.13
CA LYS A 2 9.70 -6.17 -1.31
C LYS A 2 8.75 -5.67 -0.24
N ILE A 3 7.55 -5.33 -0.66
CA ILE A 3 6.51 -4.92 0.27
C ILE A 3 5.75 -6.17 0.70
N ILE A 4 5.57 -6.30 2.01
CA ILE A 4 4.80 -7.41 2.57
C ILE A 4 3.62 -6.85 3.35
N GLU A 5 2.73 -7.73 3.77
CA GLU A 5 1.54 -7.28 4.47
C GLU A 5 1.87 -6.57 5.79
N SER A 6 3.02 -6.86 6.37
CA SER A 6 3.45 -6.21 7.61
C SER A 6 4.07 -4.85 7.37
N THR A 7 4.37 -4.51 6.13
CA THR A 7 4.94 -3.21 5.81
C THR A 7 3.89 -2.13 6.06
N THR A 8 4.29 -1.07 6.76
CA THR A 8 3.35 0.02 6.97
C THR A 8 3.17 0.82 5.69
N VAL A 9 2.03 1.49 5.61
CA VAL A 9 1.75 2.34 4.45
C VAL A 9 2.85 3.39 4.30
N GLN A 10 3.27 3.96 5.42
CA GLN A 10 4.30 4.98 5.38
C GLN A 10 5.60 4.43 4.81
N ASP A 11 6.00 3.24 5.23
CA ASP A 11 7.20 2.60 4.70
C ASP A 11 7.08 2.33 3.21
N ALA A 12 5.91 1.88 2.78
CA ALA A 12 5.68 1.62 1.37
C ALA A 12 5.85 2.90 0.55
N LEU A 13 5.32 4.00 1.06
CA LEU A 13 5.43 5.28 0.37
C LEU A 13 6.88 5.74 0.28
N LYS A 14 7.66 5.44 1.30
CA LYS A 14 9.07 5.81 1.29
C LYS A 14 9.85 5.02 0.25
N LYS A 15 9.42 3.80 -0.02
CA LYS A 15 10.12 2.96 -0.99
C LYS A 15 9.86 3.43 -2.42
N SER A 16 8.66 3.90 -2.70
CA SER A 16 8.33 4.38 -4.03
C SER A 16 7.06 5.22 -3.97
N THR A 17 7.13 6.39 -4.60
CA THR A 17 5.95 7.25 -4.64
C THR A 17 4.90 6.69 -5.60
N GLU A 18 5.27 5.76 -6.46
CA GLU A 18 4.31 5.14 -7.37
C GLU A 18 3.30 4.29 -6.63
N VAL A 19 3.59 3.95 -5.39
CA VAL A 19 2.65 3.23 -4.54
C VAL A 19 1.35 4.02 -4.41
N ILE A 20 1.43 5.33 -4.45
CA ILE A 20 0.25 6.18 -4.37
C ILE A 20 -0.71 5.88 -5.51
N SER A 21 -0.17 5.62 -6.71
CA SER A 21 -1.01 5.31 -7.86
C SER A 21 -1.82 4.05 -7.62
N VAL A 22 -1.20 3.05 -7.00
CA VAL A 22 -1.89 1.81 -6.68
C VAL A 22 -3.01 2.08 -5.68
N PHE A 23 -2.73 2.88 -4.66
CA PHE A 23 -3.73 3.21 -3.67
C PHE A 23 -4.93 3.91 -4.33
N ARG A 24 -4.67 4.83 -5.23
CA ARG A 24 -5.75 5.52 -5.93
C ARG A 24 -6.55 4.57 -6.80
N LYS A 25 -5.87 3.62 -7.40
CA LYS A 25 -6.52 2.63 -8.24
C LYS A 25 -7.57 1.86 -7.45
N TYR A 26 -7.30 1.63 -6.18
CA TYR A 26 -8.22 0.91 -5.31
C TYR A 26 -9.16 1.82 -4.56
N GLY A 27 -9.14 3.11 -4.87
CA GLY A 27 -10.03 4.05 -4.22
C GLY A 27 -9.55 4.53 -2.86
N LEU A 28 -8.28 4.37 -2.57
CA LEU A 28 -7.71 4.79 -1.29
C LEU A 28 -7.09 6.16 -1.45
N ASP A 29 -7.80 7.17 -0.99
CA ASP A 29 -7.32 8.55 -1.09
C ASP A 29 -6.32 8.83 0.00
N CYS A 30 -5.29 9.58 -0.34
CA CYS A 30 -4.35 10.10 0.65
C CYS A 30 -4.00 9.11 1.74
N PRO A 31 -3.33 8.02 1.42
CA PRO A 31 -3.09 6.95 2.40
C PRO A 31 -2.33 7.39 3.65
N GLY A 32 -1.63 8.49 3.63
CA GLY A 32 -0.91 8.91 4.81
C GLY A 32 -1.48 10.13 5.49
N CYS A 33 -2.63 10.62 5.05
CA CYS A 33 -3.12 11.91 5.49
C CYS A 33 -3.78 11.91 6.85
N ARG A 34 -4.40 10.85 7.26
CA ARG A 34 -5.15 10.84 8.51
C ARG A 34 -4.56 9.91 9.53
N GLY A 35 -3.26 9.82 9.53
CA GLY A 35 -2.60 8.94 10.46
C GLY A 35 -2.63 7.49 10.07
N SER A 36 -3.23 7.17 8.93
CA SER A 36 -3.27 5.79 8.47
C SER A 36 -1.91 5.31 8.00
N GLY A 37 -0.92 6.18 8.01
CA GLY A 37 0.43 5.77 7.68
C GLY A 37 0.98 4.70 8.58
N GLN A 38 0.42 4.57 9.79
CA GLN A 38 0.86 3.55 10.73
C GLN A 38 0.22 2.20 10.47
N ASP A 39 -0.82 2.17 9.66
CA ASP A 39 -1.47 0.91 9.33
C ASP A 39 -0.57 0.12 8.38
N THR A 40 -0.62 -1.20 8.51
CA THR A 40 0.12 -2.05 7.59
C THR A 40 -0.69 -2.22 6.30
N ILE A 41 0.03 -2.65 5.27
CA ILE A 41 -0.60 -2.89 3.98
C ILE A 41 -1.74 -3.92 4.13
N GLY A 42 -1.49 -4.96 4.93
CA GLY A 42 -2.52 -5.97 5.15
C GLY A 42 -3.77 -5.40 5.78
N ILE A 43 -3.60 -4.54 6.78
CA ILE A 43 -4.73 -3.94 7.48
C ILE A 43 -5.52 -3.03 6.52
N VAL A 44 -4.81 -2.24 5.75
CA VAL A 44 -5.46 -1.33 4.80
C VAL A 44 -6.28 -2.11 3.78
N ALA A 45 -5.70 -3.18 3.26
CA ALA A 45 -6.40 -4.00 2.27
C ALA A 45 -7.64 -4.64 2.90
N GLU A 46 -7.48 -5.17 4.09
CA GLU A 46 -8.57 -5.84 4.78
C GLU A 46 -9.72 -4.89 5.06
N ASN A 47 -9.39 -3.71 5.56
CA ASN A 47 -10.40 -2.72 5.91
C ASN A 47 -11.18 -2.22 4.69
N ASN A 48 -10.59 -2.32 3.52
CA ASN A 48 -11.22 -1.84 2.30
C ASN A 48 -11.73 -2.97 1.41
N GLY A 49 -11.72 -4.19 1.91
CA GLY A 49 -12.21 -5.32 1.15
C GLY A 49 -11.35 -5.67 -0.04
N ILE A 50 -10.06 -5.39 0.04
CA ILE A 50 -9.12 -5.66 -1.04
C ILE A 50 -8.40 -6.97 -0.76
N ASP A 51 -8.19 -7.75 -1.81
CA ASP A 51 -7.42 -8.98 -1.69
C ASP A 51 -5.97 -8.62 -1.41
N VAL A 52 -5.49 -8.98 -0.22
CA VAL A 52 -4.15 -8.61 0.21
C VAL A 52 -3.10 -9.11 -0.78
N SER A 53 -3.25 -10.34 -1.25
CA SER A 53 -2.28 -10.91 -2.19
C SER A 53 -2.20 -10.09 -3.47
N ALA A 54 -3.35 -9.74 -4.02
CA ALA A 54 -3.40 -8.95 -5.24
C ALA A 54 -2.81 -7.57 -5.00
N PHE A 55 -3.15 -6.98 -3.85
CA PHE A 55 -2.67 -5.66 -3.50
C PHE A 55 -1.15 -5.65 -3.40
N LEU A 56 -0.60 -6.65 -2.72
CA LEU A 56 0.85 -6.76 -2.57
C LEU A 56 1.53 -6.93 -3.92
N ARG A 57 0.92 -7.71 -4.80
CA ARG A 57 1.48 -7.92 -6.12
C ARG A 57 1.57 -6.60 -6.89
N GLU A 58 0.51 -5.81 -6.82
CA GLU A 58 0.51 -4.52 -7.47
C GLU A 58 1.58 -3.60 -6.89
N LEU A 59 1.66 -3.57 -5.58
CA LEU A 59 2.63 -2.71 -4.92
C LEU A 59 4.06 -3.10 -5.27
N ASN A 60 4.33 -4.40 -5.29
CA ASN A 60 5.67 -4.86 -5.62
C ASN A 60 6.00 -4.61 -7.08
N ALA A 61 5.00 -4.62 -7.93
CA ALA A 61 5.21 -4.32 -9.34
C ALA A 61 5.62 -2.86 -9.51
N CYS A 62 5.09 -1.98 -8.66
CA CYS A 62 5.44 -0.56 -8.74
C CYS A 62 6.88 -0.29 -8.36
N ILE A 63 7.38 -0.99 -7.37
CA ILE A 63 8.73 -0.71 -6.89
C ILE A 63 9.78 -1.57 -7.58
N LYS A 64 9.34 -2.51 -8.36
CA LYS A 64 10.26 -3.38 -9.08
C LYS A 64 10.75 -2.68 -10.32
N LYS A 65 12.01 -2.49 -10.40
CA LYS A 65 12.62 -1.81 -11.54
C LYS A 65 13.61 -2.67 -12.25
#